data_0f6e6c9e4bb0316e4dd66d49200f0ef8
#
_entry.id   0f6e6c9e4bb0316e4dd66d49200f0ef8
#
_cell.length_a   1.000
_cell.length_b   1.000
_cell.length_c   1.000
_cell.angle_alpha   90.00
_cell.angle_beta   90.00
_cell.angle_gamma   90.00
#
_symmetry.space_group_name_H-M   'P 1'
#
loop_
_entity.id
_entity.type
_entity.pdbx_description
1 polymer ?
#
loop_
_entity_poly.entity_id
_entity_poly.type
_entity_poly.pdbx_seq_one_letter_code
_entity_poly.pdbx_strand_id
1 'polypeptide(L)'
;MAPASPYQYDPAEAIEHVSKRDPPMRRLIERIGEFAPDMMPFSSPYEALTRSIVYQQLSAASAGAIHGRLLAAFADNAHPTPGQVLNLDDEAIRAIGLSRAKTAALRDLSQHATDGLLPDQEAISKLTDDQIIELGSAITGIGVWTVQMMLIFYLGRGDVLPATDLGIRKGFMLTYGGEMPKPGVIVTHAEIWRPFRSVASWYLWQATYLPEAV
;
A
#
# COMPACT_ATOMS: atom_id res chain seq x y z
N MET A 1 17.45 -17.26 14.72
CA MET A 1 16.50 -17.47 13.60
C MET A 1 16.50 -16.20 12.76
N ALA A 2 16.74 -16.28 11.47
CA ALA A 2 16.55 -15.13 10.59
C ALA A 2 15.08 -14.70 10.66
N PRO A 3 14.76 -13.39 10.65
CA PRO A 3 13.37 -12.95 10.60
C PRO A 3 12.71 -13.55 9.35
N ALA A 4 11.46 -13.97 9.48
CA ALA A 4 10.70 -14.46 8.33
C ALA A 4 10.65 -13.36 7.26
N SER A 5 10.77 -13.74 5.99
CA SER A 5 10.67 -12.79 4.87
C SER A 5 9.33 -12.03 4.98
N PRO A 6 9.33 -10.70 4.81
CA PRO A 6 8.10 -9.93 4.78
C PRO A 6 7.28 -10.19 3.50
N TYR A 7 7.85 -10.91 2.53
CA TYR A 7 7.21 -11.23 1.25
C TYR A 7 6.66 -12.64 1.25
N GLN A 8 5.54 -12.86 0.57
CA GLN A 8 4.94 -14.16 0.31
C GLN A 8 5.56 -14.87 -0.92
N TYR A 9 6.69 -14.38 -1.40
CA TYR A 9 7.44 -14.86 -2.56
C TYR A 9 8.93 -14.65 -2.34
N ASP A 10 9.75 -15.28 -3.18
CA ASP A 10 11.18 -15.01 -3.23
C ASP A 10 11.45 -13.78 -4.13
N PRO A 11 11.98 -12.66 -3.59
CA PRO A 11 12.27 -11.48 -4.40
C PRO A 11 13.31 -11.74 -5.51
N ALA A 12 14.28 -12.62 -5.30
CA ALA A 12 15.28 -12.92 -6.31
C ALA A 12 14.67 -13.66 -7.50
N GLU A 13 13.82 -14.66 -7.23
CA GLU A 13 13.04 -15.35 -8.26
C GLU A 13 12.13 -14.37 -9.04
N ALA A 14 11.43 -13.49 -8.31
CA ALA A 14 10.54 -12.52 -8.91
C ALA A 14 11.27 -11.54 -9.84
N ILE A 15 12.43 -11.02 -9.42
CA ILE A 15 13.27 -10.12 -10.22
C ILE A 15 13.77 -10.84 -11.48
N GLU A 16 14.24 -12.06 -11.34
CA GLU A 16 14.72 -12.88 -12.47
C GLU A 16 13.59 -13.14 -13.46
N HIS A 17 12.39 -13.49 -12.97
CA HIS A 17 11.20 -13.75 -13.78
C HIS A 17 10.80 -12.54 -14.63
N VAL A 18 10.69 -11.36 -13.99
CA VAL A 18 10.35 -10.11 -14.67
C VAL A 18 11.43 -9.72 -15.67
N SER A 19 12.69 -9.78 -15.27
CA SER A 19 13.85 -9.43 -16.12
C SER A 19 13.97 -10.30 -17.37
N LYS A 20 13.67 -11.60 -17.28
CA LYS A 20 13.73 -12.52 -18.42
C LYS A 20 12.63 -12.29 -19.45
N ARG A 21 11.46 -11.82 -19.00
CA ARG A 21 10.27 -11.65 -19.86
C ARG A 21 10.12 -10.26 -20.46
N ASP A 22 10.78 -9.28 -19.85
CA ASP A 22 10.60 -7.87 -20.18
C ASP A 22 11.97 -7.16 -20.28
N PRO A 23 12.56 -7.05 -21.48
CA PRO A 23 13.85 -6.40 -21.66
C PRO A 23 13.93 -4.93 -21.24
N PRO A 24 12.90 -4.07 -21.48
CA PRO A 24 12.86 -2.72 -20.89
C PRO A 24 12.86 -2.73 -19.37
N MET A 25 12.06 -3.58 -18.75
CA MET A 25 12.02 -3.71 -17.29
C MET A 25 13.36 -4.21 -16.72
N ARG A 26 14.02 -5.15 -17.41
CA ARG A 26 15.38 -5.59 -17.03
C ARG A 26 16.35 -4.42 -16.95
N ARG A 27 16.39 -3.55 -17.98
CA ARG A 27 17.25 -2.35 -17.98
C ARG A 27 16.93 -1.41 -16.82
N LEU A 28 15.64 -1.25 -16.49
CA LEU A 28 15.19 -0.46 -15.36
C LEU A 28 15.68 -1.06 -14.03
N ILE A 29 15.52 -2.38 -13.86
CA ILE A 29 15.99 -3.12 -12.68
C ILE A 29 17.50 -2.98 -12.51
N GLU A 30 18.28 -3.18 -13.58
CA GLU A 30 19.73 -3.00 -13.57
C GLU A 30 20.16 -1.57 -13.19
N ARG A 31 19.40 -0.56 -13.62
CA ARG A 31 19.67 0.86 -13.32
C ARG A 31 19.33 1.24 -11.89
N ILE A 32 18.25 0.71 -11.33
CA ILE A 32 17.80 1.00 -9.96
C ILE A 32 18.60 0.17 -8.95
N GLY A 33 18.88 -1.10 -9.27
CA GLY A 33 19.60 -2.02 -8.40
C GLY A 33 18.68 -2.72 -7.40
N GLU A 34 19.05 -2.67 -6.13
CA GLU A 34 18.42 -3.45 -5.06
C GLU A 34 16.91 -3.22 -4.91
N PHE A 35 16.17 -4.32 -4.77
CA PHE A 35 14.75 -4.31 -4.45
C PHE A 35 14.56 -4.12 -2.93
N ALA A 36 14.20 -2.90 -2.54
CA ALA A 36 14.09 -2.52 -1.13
C ALA A 36 12.79 -1.72 -0.86
N PRO A 37 11.62 -2.33 -1.00
CA PRO A 37 10.36 -1.66 -0.63
C PRO A 37 10.29 -1.42 0.88
N ASP A 38 9.77 -0.24 1.26
CA ASP A 38 9.53 0.13 2.65
C ASP A 38 8.32 -0.62 3.19
N MET A 39 8.57 -1.83 3.71
CA MET A 39 7.53 -2.68 4.27
C MET A 39 6.98 -2.10 5.56
N MET A 40 5.66 -2.17 5.72
CA MET A 40 4.95 -1.61 6.88
C MET A 40 5.01 -2.61 8.06
N PRO A 41 5.72 -2.28 9.17
CA PRO A 41 5.91 -3.19 10.30
C PRO A 41 4.72 -3.13 11.27
N PHE A 42 3.48 -3.30 10.78
CA PHE A 42 2.28 -3.29 11.61
C PHE A 42 1.92 -4.67 12.12
N SER A 43 1.26 -4.70 13.28
CA SER A 43 0.85 -5.95 13.92
C SER A 43 -0.53 -6.44 13.43
N SER A 44 -1.30 -5.56 12.76
CA SER A 44 -2.65 -5.90 12.31
C SER A 44 -3.08 -5.15 11.04
N PRO A 45 -4.04 -5.69 10.27
CA PRO A 45 -4.66 -4.99 9.15
C PRO A 45 -5.31 -3.66 9.56
N TYR A 46 -5.85 -3.58 10.78
CA TYR A 46 -6.43 -2.37 11.34
C TYR A 46 -5.40 -1.24 11.46
N GLU A 47 -4.21 -1.54 11.98
CA GLU A 47 -3.11 -0.56 12.08
C GLU A 47 -2.66 -0.09 10.70
N ALA A 48 -2.49 -1.02 9.75
CA ALA A 48 -2.09 -0.71 8.38
C ALA A 48 -3.09 0.21 7.68
N LEU A 49 -4.39 -0.06 7.80
CA LEU A 49 -5.45 0.76 7.22
C LEU A 49 -5.60 2.10 7.95
N THR A 50 -5.47 2.14 9.29
CA THR A 50 -5.45 3.37 10.07
C THR A 50 -4.38 4.32 9.56
N ARG A 51 -3.14 3.84 9.42
CA ARG A 51 -2.05 4.64 8.84
C ARG A 51 -2.38 5.08 7.42
N SER A 52 -2.90 4.18 6.60
CA SER A 52 -3.23 4.50 5.20
C SER A 52 -4.25 5.64 5.12
N ILE A 53 -5.31 5.64 5.95
CA ILE A 53 -6.29 6.74 6.04
C ILE A 53 -5.60 8.06 6.41
N VAL A 54 -4.72 8.04 7.42
CA VAL A 54 -4.02 9.25 7.87
C VAL A 54 -3.13 9.82 6.76
N TYR A 55 -2.48 8.97 5.97
CA TYR A 55 -1.52 9.38 4.95
C TYR A 55 -2.15 9.79 3.60
N GLN A 56 -3.45 9.53 3.37
CA GLN A 56 -4.11 9.93 2.11
C GLN A 56 -3.97 11.44 1.83
N GLN A 57 -3.59 11.79 0.60
CA GLN A 57 -3.53 13.16 0.08
C GLN A 57 -2.67 14.15 0.92
N LEU A 58 -1.67 13.66 1.61
CA LEU A 58 -0.73 14.47 2.39
C LEU A 58 0.72 14.18 2.01
N SER A 59 1.61 15.14 2.26
CA SER A 59 3.04 14.85 2.26
C SER A 59 3.41 13.92 3.42
N ALA A 60 4.47 13.14 3.27
CA ALA A 60 4.94 12.23 4.32
C ALA A 60 5.19 12.94 5.66
N ALA A 61 5.74 14.17 5.62
CA ALA A 61 5.98 14.97 6.82
C ALA A 61 4.69 15.37 7.53
N SER A 62 3.68 15.86 6.77
CA SER A 62 2.38 16.25 7.34
C SER A 62 1.62 15.05 7.88
N ALA A 63 1.61 13.94 7.13
CA ALA A 63 0.96 12.70 7.55
C ALA A 63 1.63 12.11 8.80
N GLY A 64 2.97 12.10 8.85
CA GLY A 64 3.73 11.64 10.01
C GLY A 64 3.44 12.45 11.27
N ALA A 65 3.31 13.79 11.14
CA ALA A 65 2.95 14.64 12.27
C ALA A 65 1.54 14.36 12.81
N ILE A 66 0.56 14.11 11.92
CA ILE A 66 -0.81 13.74 12.32
C ILE A 66 -0.82 12.34 12.95
N HIS A 67 -0.14 11.37 12.33
CA HIS A 67 -0.03 10.02 12.86
C HIS A 67 0.64 10.00 14.24
N GLY A 68 1.73 10.78 14.41
CA GLY A 68 2.36 10.92 15.73
C GLY A 68 1.42 11.49 16.79
N ARG A 69 0.58 12.50 16.46
CA ARG A 69 -0.44 13.01 17.38
C ARG A 69 -1.54 11.99 17.69
N LEU A 70 -1.91 11.18 16.68
CA LEU A 70 -2.87 10.09 16.90
C LEU A 70 -2.32 9.09 17.93
N LEU A 71 -1.07 8.64 17.78
CA LEU A 71 -0.45 7.74 18.74
C LEU A 71 -0.27 8.38 20.13
N ALA A 72 0.14 9.64 20.19
CA ALA A 72 0.33 10.37 21.45
C ALA A 72 -0.98 10.64 22.22
N ALA A 73 -2.13 10.50 21.57
CA ALA A 73 -3.44 10.59 22.25
C ALA A 73 -3.76 9.35 23.12
N PHE A 74 -2.95 8.29 23.01
CA PHE A 74 -3.16 7.03 23.75
C PHE A 74 -1.93 6.69 24.58
N ALA A 75 -2.16 5.86 25.61
CA ALA A 75 -1.09 5.42 26.51
C ALA A 75 0.04 4.74 25.73
N ASP A 76 1.27 4.99 26.18
CA ASP A 76 2.49 4.40 25.61
C ASP A 76 2.75 4.70 24.13
N ASN A 77 2.08 5.71 23.55
CA ASN A 77 2.12 6.03 22.12
C ASN A 77 1.81 4.81 21.24
N ALA A 78 0.97 3.91 21.73
CA ALA A 78 0.57 2.72 21.01
C ALA A 78 -0.49 3.03 19.94
N HIS A 79 -0.61 2.15 18.96
CA HIS A 79 -1.75 2.20 18.04
C HIS A 79 -3.06 2.04 18.81
N PRO A 80 -4.04 2.94 18.58
CA PRO A 80 -5.33 2.83 19.25
C PRO A 80 -6.06 1.57 18.83
N THR A 81 -6.73 0.94 19.78
CA THR A 81 -7.70 -0.10 19.48
C THR A 81 -8.97 0.49 18.81
N PRO A 82 -9.74 -0.31 18.05
CA PRO A 82 -10.98 0.14 17.46
C PRO A 82 -11.93 0.80 18.48
N GLY A 83 -12.10 0.17 19.66
CA GLY A 83 -12.95 0.71 20.73
C GLY A 83 -12.45 2.05 21.29
N GLN A 84 -11.15 2.24 21.40
CA GLN A 84 -10.59 3.53 21.83
C GLN A 84 -10.89 4.65 20.82
N VAL A 85 -10.78 4.36 19.51
CA VAL A 85 -11.12 5.34 18.47
C VAL A 85 -12.61 5.70 18.49
N LEU A 86 -13.48 4.71 18.66
CA LEU A 86 -14.94 4.94 18.74
C LEU A 86 -15.34 5.78 19.96
N ASN A 87 -14.58 5.72 21.05
CA ASN A 87 -14.81 6.49 22.26
C ASN A 87 -14.23 7.91 22.24
N LEU A 88 -13.43 8.28 21.22
CA LEU A 88 -12.96 9.66 21.08
C LEU A 88 -14.12 10.58 20.69
N ASP A 89 -14.20 11.72 21.36
CA ASP A 89 -15.11 12.78 20.93
C ASP A 89 -14.55 13.55 19.70
N ASP A 90 -15.40 14.36 19.09
CA ASP A 90 -15.05 15.10 17.89
C ASP A 90 -14.02 16.20 18.14
N GLU A 91 -13.87 16.67 19.38
CA GLU A 91 -12.88 17.68 19.76
C GLU A 91 -11.48 17.04 19.83
N ALA A 92 -11.36 15.89 20.48
CA ALA A 92 -10.12 15.12 20.53
C ALA A 92 -9.63 14.74 19.13
N ILE A 93 -10.54 14.26 18.26
CA ILE A 93 -10.18 13.91 16.87
C ILE A 93 -9.73 15.14 16.07
N ARG A 94 -10.36 16.30 16.27
CA ARG A 94 -9.94 17.56 15.63
C ARG A 94 -8.58 18.04 16.13
N ALA A 95 -8.29 17.87 17.41
CA ALA A 95 -6.99 18.21 18.00
C ALA A 95 -5.84 17.36 17.41
N ILE A 96 -6.11 16.12 17.04
CA ILE A 96 -5.17 15.25 16.31
C ILE A 96 -4.87 15.83 14.91
N GLY A 97 -5.81 16.55 14.31
CA GLY A 97 -5.67 17.18 12.98
C GLY A 97 -6.22 16.34 11.83
N LEU A 98 -7.13 15.43 12.11
CA LEU A 98 -7.84 14.66 11.10
C LEU A 98 -8.95 15.50 10.44
N SER A 99 -9.04 15.43 9.11
CA SER A 99 -10.17 16.02 8.39
C SER A 99 -11.47 15.25 8.68
N ARG A 100 -12.62 15.89 8.44
CA ARG A 100 -13.93 15.25 8.62
C ARG A 100 -14.05 13.92 7.85
N ALA A 101 -13.54 13.88 6.61
CA ALA A 101 -13.55 12.66 5.80
C ALA A 101 -12.68 11.54 6.40
N LYS A 102 -11.48 11.87 6.87
CA LYS A 102 -10.59 10.91 7.55
C LYS A 102 -11.15 10.45 8.89
N THR A 103 -11.81 11.33 9.62
CA THR A 103 -12.52 10.98 10.86
C THR A 103 -13.63 9.96 10.59
N ALA A 104 -14.46 10.21 9.57
CA ALA A 104 -15.51 9.27 9.18
C ALA A 104 -14.94 7.92 8.76
N ALA A 105 -13.87 7.93 7.94
CA ALA A 105 -13.20 6.71 7.50
C ALA A 105 -12.60 5.92 8.67
N LEU A 106 -11.94 6.61 9.62
CA LEU A 106 -11.34 5.96 10.78
C LEU A 106 -12.39 5.37 11.73
N ARG A 107 -13.53 6.07 11.93
CA ARG A 107 -14.65 5.55 12.72
C ARG A 107 -15.29 4.33 12.06
N ASP A 108 -15.52 4.38 10.74
CA ASP A 108 -16.11 3.27 9.99
C ASP A 108 -15.19 2.05 9.98
N LEU A 109 -13.88 2.24 9.77
CA LEU A 109 -12.87 1.19 9.93
C LEU A 109 -12.91 0.56 11.33
N SER A 110 -13.02 1.41 12.36
CA SER A 110 -13.07 0.95 13.75
C SER A 110 -14.37 0.19 14.05
N GLN A 111 -15.49 0.60 13.48
CA GLN A 111 -16.75 -0.13 13.58
C GLN A 111 -16.66 -1.49 12.91
N HIS A 112 -16.15 -1.57 11.66
CA HIS A 112 -15.94 -2.83 10.96
C HIS A 112 -15.06 -3.80 11.75
N ALA A 113 -13.98 -3.28 12.36
CA ALA A 113 -13.12 -4.11 13.20
C ALA A 113 -13.83 -4.61 14.48
N THR A 114 -14.63 -3.75 15.12
CA THR A 114 -15.40 -4.11 16.33
C THR A 114 -16.49 -5.14 16.04
N ASP A 115 -17.12 -5.03 14.87
CA ASP A 115 -18.17 -5.95 14.40
C ASP A 115 -17.62 -7.29 13.86
N GLY A 116 -16.27 -7.45 13.86
CA GLY A 116 -15.60 -8.65 13.36
C GLY A 116 -15.63 -8.78 11.83
N LEU A 117 -15.94 -7.69 11.10
CA LEU A 117 -15.97 -7.65 9.63
C LEU A 117 -14.58 -7.42 9.03
N LEU A 118 -13.64 -6.88 9.81
CA LEU A 118 -12.23 -6.78 9.42
C LEU A 118 -11.48 -7.99 9.97
N PRO A 119 -10.99 -8.90 9.11
CA PRO A 119 -10.23 -10.06 9.55
C PRO A 119 -8.95 -9.68 10.28
N ASP A 120 -8.52 -10.51 11.22
CA ASP A 120 -7.20 -10.43 11.84
C ASP A 120 -6.08 -10.86 10.87
N GLN A 121 -4.82 -10.81 11.34
CA GLN A 121 -3.65 -11.15 10.54
C GLN A 121 -3.68 -12.60 10.02
N GLU A 122 -4.14 -13.54 10.82
CA GLU A 122 -4.19 -14.94 10.42
C GLU A 122 -5.31 -15.18 9.40
N ALA A 123 -6.49 -14.64 9.63
CA ALA A 123 -7.63 -14.80 8.76
C ALA A 123 -7.40 -14.10 7.40
N ILE A 124 -6.88 -12.85 7.38
CA ILE A 124 -6.65 -12.10 6.14
C ILE A 124 -5.58 -12.76 5.25
N SER A 125 -4.60 -13.44 5.86
CA SER A 125 -3.55 -14.13 5.11
C SER A 125 -4.09 -15.28 4.23
N LYS A 126 -5.24 -15.84 4.58
CA LYS A 126 -5.91 -16.95 3.89
C LYS A 126 -6.84 -16.49 2.76
N LEU A 127 -7.15 -15.21 2.69
CA LEU A 127 -8.03 -14.64 1.68
C LEU A 127 -7.29 -14.37 0.36
N THR A 128 -8.02 -14.40 -0.74
CA THR A 128 -7.51 -13.92 -2.04
C THR A 128 -7.40 -12.40 -2.06
N ASP A 129 -6.58 -11.86 -2.96
CA ASP A 129 -6.43 -10.41 -3.11
C ASP A 129 -7.76 -9.74 -3.46
N ASP A 130 -8.59 -10.35 -4.30
CA ASP A 130 -9.92 -9.84 -4.65
C ASP A 130 -10.87 -9.79 -3.44
N GLN A 131 -10.87 -10.82 -2.60
CA GLN A 131 -11.64 -10.83 -1.35
C GLN A 131 -11.20 -9.72 -0.40
N ILE A 132 -9.87 -9.49 -0.27
CA ILE A 132 -9.33 -8.42 0.57
C ILE A 132 -9.70 -7.05 0.00
N ILE A 133 -9.66 -6.88 -1.33
CA ILE A 133 -10.07 -5.64 -2.00
C ILE A 133 -11.56 -5.37 -1.76
N GLU A 134 -12.41 -6.38 -1.89
CA GLU A 134 -13.85 -6.25 -1.63
C GLU A 134 -14.12 -5.81 -0.18
N LEU A 135 -13.55 -6.53 0.79
CA LEU A 135 -13.69 -6.22 2.22
C LEU A 135 -13.18 -4.81 2.56
N GLY A 136 -11.99 -4.46 2.12
CA GLY A 136 -11.40 -3.16 2.42
C GLY A 136 -12.13 -2.01 1.75
N SER A 137 -12.60 -2.20 0.52
CA SER A 137 -13.34 -1.17 -0.24
C SER A 137 -14.77 -0.94 0.26
N ALA A 138 -15.31 -1.83 1.09
CA ALA A 138 -16.58 -1.62 1.78
C ALA A 138 -16.48 -0.55 2.88
N ILE A 139 -15.27 -0.26 3.37
CA ILE A 139 -15.02 0.73 4.43
C ILE A 139 -15.01 2.12 3.80
N THR A 140 -15.76 3.04 4.39
CA THR A 140 -15.87 4.45 3.94
C THR A 140 -14.48 5.08 3.80
N GLY A 141 -14.20 5.69 2.65
CA GLY A 141 -12.95 6.40 2.38
C GLY A 141 -11.74 5.50 2.10
N ILE A 142 -11.92 4.18 2.07
CA ILE A 142 -10.89 3.22 1.63
C ILE A 142 -11.24 2.74 0.22
N GLY A 143 -10.44 3.14 -0.76
CA GLY A 143 -10.59 2.69 -2.15
C GLY A 143 -9.66 1.53 -2.49
N VAL A 144 -9.89 0.93 -3.66
CA VAL A 144 -9.08 -0.18 -4.21
C VAL A 144 -7.58 0.11 -4.12
N TRP A 145 -7.15 1.32 -4.48
CA TRP A 145 -5.73 1.71 -4.42
C TRP A 145 -5.16 1.59 -3.00
N THR A 146 -5.90 2.02 -1.97
CA THR A 146 -5.45 1.93 -0.57
C THR A 146 -5.27 0.47 -0.13
N VAL A 147 -6.20 -0.40 -0.54
CA VAL A 147 -6.10 -1.84 -0.26
C VAL A 147 -4.93 -2.46 -1.02
N GLN A 148 -4.69 -2.08 -2.27
CA GLN A 148 -3.53 -2.54 -3.04
C GLN A 148 -2.20 -2.15 -2.37
N MET A 149 -2.10 -0.95 -1.76
CA MET A 149 -0.92 -0.56 -0.97
C MET A 149 -0.74 -1.47 0.25
N MET A 150 -1.83 -1.80 0.95
CA MET A 150 -1.79 -2.78 2.05
C MET A 150 -1.36 -4.17 1.57
N LEU A 151 -1.87 -4.65 0.43
CA LEU A 151 -1.49 -5.94 -0.14
C LEU A 151 0.02 -6.00 -0.44
N ILE A 152 0.58 -4.97 -1.05
CA ILE A 152 2.00 -4.90 -1.43
C ILE A 152 2.90 -4.72 -0.21
N PHE A 153 2.66 -3.66 0.59
CA PHE A 153 3.62 -3.18 1.60
C PHE A 153 3.38 -3.73 3.01
N TYR A 154 2.22 -4.31 3.28
CA TYR A 154 1.93 -4.93 4.57
C TYR A 154 1.82 -6.45 4.45
N LEU A 155 1.02 -6.96 3.51
CA LEU A 155 0.84 -8.41 3.35
C LEU A 155 1.91 -9.07 2.47
N GLY A 156 2.77 -8.31 1.79
CA GLY A 156 3.85 -8.85 0.95
C GLY A 156 3.35 -9.66 -0.24
N ARG A 157 2.16 -9.35 -0.79
CA ARG A 157 1.59 -10.05 -1.93
C ARG A 157 2.37 -9.79 -3.21
N GLY A 158 2.64 -10.84 -3.99
CA GLY A 158 3.50 -10.78 -5.18
C GLY A 158 2.82 -10.27 -6.45
N ASP A 159 1.51 -10.43 -6.57
CA ASP A 159 0.82 -10.24 -7.87
C ASP A 159 -0.22 -9.10 -7.87
N VAL A 160 0.13 -7.97 -7.28
CA VAL A 160 -0.72 -6.78 -7.21
C VAL A 160 -0.26 -5.73 -8.23
N LEU A 161 -1.22 -5.18 -9.00
CA LEU A 161 -0.98 -4.15 -10.01
C LEU A 161 -1.89 -2.93 -9.81
N PRO A 162 -1.39 -1.83 -9.23
CA PRO A 162 -2.14 -0.57 -9.09
C PRO A 162 -2.12 0.22 -10.43
N ALA A 163 -2.71 -0.32 -11.49
CA ALA A 163 -2.62 0.25 -12.83
C ALA A 163 -3.20 1.68 -12.97
N THR A 164 -4.08 2.09 -12.04
CA THR A 164 -4.66 3.45 -12.03
C THR A 164 -3.76 4.46 -11.31
N ASP A 165 -2.75 3.99 -10.58
CA ASP A 165 -1.80 4.85 -9.85
C ASP A 165 -1.00 5.73 -10.82
N LEU A 166 -0.89 7.03 -10.48
CA LEU A 166 -0.20 7.99 -11.35
C LEU A 166 1.31 7.70 -11.44
N GLY A 167 1.92 7.27 -10.33
CA GLY A 167 3.34 6.90 -10.30
C GLY A 167 3.62 5.67 -11.17
N ILE A 168 2.76 4.66 -11.12
CA ILE A 168 2.84 3.49 -12.01
C ILE A 168 2.73 3.90 -13.47
N ARG A 169 1.75 4.73 -13.82
CA ARG A 169 1.55 5.21 -15.18
C ARG A 169 2.73 6.05 -15.68
N LYS A 170 3.25 6.93 -14.83
CA LYS A 170 4.44 7.75 -15.15
C LYS A 170 5.69 6.86 -15.28
N GLY A 171 5.90 5.94 -14.36
CA GLY A 171 7.03 4.99 -14.42
C GLY A 171 6.98 4.12 -15.67
N PHE A 172 5.79 3.67 -16.06
CA PHE A 172 5.60 2.93 -17.31
C PHE A 172 5.99 3.77 -18.53
N MET A 173 5.50 5.01 -18.61
CA MET A 173 5.86 5.96 -19.67
C MET A 173 7.38 6.17 -19.74
N LEU A 174 8.05 6.36 -18.60
CA LEU A 174 9.50 6.55 -18.52
C LEU A 174 10.29 5.32 -18.95
N THR A 175 9.75 4.13 -18.72
CA THR A 175 10.43 2.85 -19.00
C THR A 175 10.25 2.43 -20.47
N TYR A 176 9.05 2.63 -21.05
CA TYR A 176 8.68 2.14 -22.39
C TYR A 176 8.62 3.25 -23.44
N GLY A 177 8.67 4.50 -23.02
CA GLY A 177 8.51 5.66 -23.90
C GLY A 177 7.04 5.95 -24.25
N GLY A 178 6.85 6.97 -25.09
CA GLY A 178 5.52 7.36 -25.57
C GLY A 178 4.78 8.30 -24.62
N GLU A 179 3.46 8.32 -24.76
CA GLU A 179 2.56 9.15 -23.96
C GLU A 179 2.13 8.42 -22.67
N MET A 180 1.51 9.19 -21.74
CA MET A 180 0.95 8.64 -20.50
C MET A 180 -0.08 7.54 -20.82
N PRO A 181 0.19 6.26 -20.46
CA PRO A 181 -0.68 5.14 -20.85
C PRO A 181 -2.01 5.19 -20.10
N LYS A 182 -3.07 4.68 -20.74
CA LYS A 182 -4.31 4.35 -20.02
C LYS A 182 -4.09 3.10 -19.15
N PRO A 183 -4.79 2.96 -18.01
CA PRO A 183 -4.64 1.79 -17.14
C PRO A 183 -4.76 0.44 -17.86
N GLY A 184 -5.69 0.30 -18.81
CA GLY A 184 -5.87 -0.93 -19.58
C GLY A 184 -4.66 -1.35 -20.40
N VAL A 185 -3.85 -0.39 -20.90
CA VAL A 185 -2.59 -0.70 -21.60
C VAL A 185 -1.60 -1.37 -20.66
N ILE A 186 -1.48 -0.83 -19.43
CA ILE A 186 -0.59 -1.39 -18.40
C ILE A 186 -1.08 -2.77 -17.97
N VAL A 187 -2.38 -2.94 -17.75
CA VAL A 187 -2.97 -4.25 -17.38
C VAL A 187 -2.63 -5.31 -18.42
N THR A 188 -2.83 -5.00 -19.72
CA THR A 188 -2.51 -5.94 -20.81
C THR A 188 -1.02 -6.27 -20.86
N HIS A 189 -0.15 -5.27 -20.72
CA HIS A 189 1.30 -5.50 -20.72
C HIS A 189 1.74 -6.32 -19.51
N ALA A 190 1.21 -6.03 -18.34
CA ALA A 190 1.60 -6.63 -17.07
C ALA A 190 1.28 -8.13 -16.94
N GLU A 191 0.56 -8.72 -17.90
CA GLU A 191 0.31 -10.16 -17.91
C GLU A 191 1.61 -10.97 -18.01
N ILE A 192 2.64 -10.41 -18.67
CA ILE A 192 3.96 -11.07 -18.77
C ILE A 192 4.73 -11.08 -17.45
N TRP A 193 4.37 -10.23 -16.47
CA TRP A 193 5.02 -10.16 -15.17
C TRP A 193 4.43 -11.12 -14.14
N ARG A 194 3.23 -11.69 -14.41
CA ARG A 194 2.61 -12.63 -13.47
C ARG A 194 3.52 -13.81 -13.15
N PRO A 195 3.57 -14.24 -11.87
CA PRO A 195 2.77 -13.79 -10.71
C PRO A 195 3.48 -12.72 -9.85
N PHE A 196 4.35 -11.89 -10.42
CA PHE A 196 5.21 -10.96 -9.68
C PHE A 196 5.00 -9.48 -10.07
N ARG A 197 3.74 -9.10 -10.35
CA ARG A 197 3.39 -7.72 -10.75
C ARG A 197 3.70 -6.69 -9.68
N SER A 198 3.74 -7.06 -8.38
CA SER A 198 4.13 -6.17 -7.29
C SER A 198 5.58 -5.72 -7.40
N VAL A 199 6.49 -6.62 -7.79
CA VAL A 199 7.90 -6.29 -8.01
C VAL A 199 8.05 -5.32 -9.18
N ALA A 200 7.40 -5.61 -10.31
CA ALA A 200 7.40 -4.70 -11.46
C ALA A 200 6.82 -3.32 -11.10
N SER A 201 5.73 -3.29 -10.33
CA SER A 201 5.11 -2.04 -9.84
C SER A 201 6.09 -1.22 -9.00
N TRP A 202 6.82 -1.86 -8.10
CA TRP A 202 7.81 -1.15 -7.29
C TRP A 202 8.92 -0.51 -8.15
N TYR A 203 9.47 -1.24 -9.12
CA TYR A 203 10.47 -0.69 -10.02
C TYR A 203 9.91 0.46 -10.87
N LEU A 204 8.65 0.38 -11.32
CA LEU A 204 8.00 1.49 -12.02
C LEU A 204 7.87 2.74 -11.14
N TRP A 205 7.54 2.60 -9.85
CA TRP A 205 7.58 3.74 -8.92
C TRP A 205 8.99 4.32 -8.81
N GLN A 206 10.02 3.48 -8.67
CA GLN A 206 11.40 3.93 -8.59
C GLN A 206 11.87 4.67 -9.85
N ALA A 207 11.37 4.29 -11.02
CA ALA A 207 11.65 5.01 -12.27
C ALA A 207 11.31 6.50 -12.19
N THR A 208 10.31 6.87 -11.39
CA THR A 208 9.88 8.28 -11.23
C THR A 208 10.84 9.14 -10.42
N TYR A 209 11.75 8.53 -9.67
CA TYR A 209 12.78 9.21 -8.88
C TYR A 209 14.15 9.25 -9.57
N LEU A 210 14.30 8.55 -10.68
CA LEU A 210 15.53 8.63 -11.47
C LEU A 210 15.63 10.01 -12.13
N PRO A 211 16.84 10.62 -12.16
CA PRO A 211 17.04 11.83 -12.96
C PRO A 211 16.73 11.52 -14.43
N GLU A 212 16.06 12.47 -15.09
CA GLU A 212 15.84 12.37 -16.54
C GLU A 212 17.18 12.13 -17.21
N ALA A 213 17.25 11.17 -18.13
CA ALA A 213 18.44 10.97 -18.94
C ALA A 213 18.61 12.26 -19.77
N VAL A 214 19.69 13.00 -19.52
CA VAL A 214 20.13 14.16 -20.31
C VAL A 214 20.49 13.71 -21.71
#